data_97f4066404c1642eda039b9abec27404
#
_entry.id   97f4066404c1642eda039b9abec27404
#
_cell.length_a   1.000
_cell.length_b   1.000
_cell.length_c   1.000
_cell.angle_alpha   90.00
_cell.angle_beta   90.00
_cell.angle_gamma   90.00
#
_symmetry.space_group_name_H-M   'P 1'
#
loop_
_entity.id
_entity.type
_entity.pdbx_description
1 polymer ?
#
loop_
_entity_poly.entity_id
_entity_poly.type
_entity_poly.pdbx_seq_one_letter_code
_entity_poly.pdbx_strand_id
1 'polypeptide(L)'
;MKKCVFFCFLCTIFAVDTFAIDEYLYKKMVSEIVKVKSPEVRGNFVIFTQDQSFRHAGIAFEFEDYKTVHNFTRVPTNRETPSENVLFYILEIPPDTTEINYRVVIDGLWTKDPQNAECFFDYTLGVTVSKVKTPLTRLYRTKILENGYVQFYFQAATNKTVRLAGSFNNWDPFMYEMQELRSGEYYLTLPLPKGEWTYAFFVGSTQYKDPTNPKTVFSKDGKTASVIDVP
;
A
#
# COMPACT_ATOMS: atom_id res chain seq x y z
N MET A 1 56.87 4.84 17.23
CA MET A 1 56.04 4.12 16.26
C MET A 1 54.58 4.27 16.68
N LYS A 2 53.82 5.20 16.04
CA LYS A 2 52.39 5.45 16.33
C LYS A 2 51.56 4.63 15.33
N LYS A 3 50.77 3.67 15.83
CA LYS A 3 49.85 2.89 15.02
C LYS A 3 48.56 3.72 14.81
N CYS A 4 48.32 4.17 13.58
CA CYS A 4 47.00 4.70 13.17
C CYS A 4 46.04 3.54 12.99
N VAL A 5 44.96 3.50 13.80
CA VAL A 5 43.84 2.61 13.58
C VAL A 5 42.86 3.34 12.67
N PHE A 6 42.69 2.83 11.45
CA PHE A 6 41.75 3.33 10.47
C PHE A 6 40.40 2.70 10.78
N PHE A 7 39.47 3.50 11.32
CA PHE A 7 38.09 3.06 11.59
C PHE A 7 37.28 3.22 10.31
N CYS A 8 37.07 2.11 9.62
CA CYS A 8 36.25 2.07 8.42
C CYS A 8 34.76 2.13 8.84
N PHE A 9 34.15 3.29 8.65
CA PHE A 9 32.71 3.48 8.89
C PHE A 9 31.95 2.85 7.72
N LEU A 10 31.43 1.64 7.94
CA LEU A 10 30.60 0.95 6.97
C LEU A 10 29.22 1.62 6.96
N CYS A 11 29.02 2.52 6.00
CA CYS A 11 27.73 3.18 5.76
C CYS A 11 26.79 2.14 5.13
N THR A 12 25.95 1.48 5.94
CA THR A 12 24.87 0.65 5.44
C THR A 12 23.81 1.57 4.82
N ILE A 13 23.83 1.64 3.50
CA ILE A 13 22.74 2.28 2.73
C ILE A 13 21.54 1.34 2.85
N PHE A 14 20.57 1.71 3.69
CA PHE A 14 19.23 1.13 3.62
C PHE A 14 18.64 1.57 2.28
N ALA A 15 18.58 0.63 1.32
CA ALA A 15 17.76 0.81 0.14
C ALA A 15 16.30 0.82 0.62
N VAL A 16 15.72 1.99 0.70
CA VAL A 16 14.26 2.14 0.78
C VAL A 16 13.76 1.72 -0.60
N ASP A 17 13.09 0.57 -0.70
CA ASP A 17 12.35 0.20 -1.88
C ASP A 17 11.24 1.23 -2.09
N THR A 18 11.56 2.31 -2.77
CA THR A 18 10.56 3.20 -3.35
C THR A 18 9.91 2.42 -4.48
N PHE A 19 8.67 1.99 -4.28
CA PHE A 19 7.83 1.51 -5.37
C PHE A 19 7.75 2.66 -6.39
N ALA A 20 8.53 2.56 -7.44
CA ALA A 20 8.48 3.53 -8.52
C ALA A 20 7.14 3.33 -9.26
N ILE A 21 6.27 4.33 -9.20
CA ILE A 21 5.10 4.40 -10.07
C ILE A 21 5.59 4.18 -11.50
N ASP A 22 4.94 3.28 -12.25
CA ASP A 22 5.21 3.13 -13.67
C ASP A 22 5.12 4.52 -14.33
N GLU A 23 6.22 4.99 -14.89
CA GLU A 23 6.34 6.33 -15.47
C GLU A 23 5.25 6.60 -16.53
N TYR A 24 4.85 5.57 -17.25
CA TYR A 24 3.75 5.64 -18.21
C TYR A 24 2.42 5.93 -17.53
N LEU A 25 2.12 5.18 -16.45
CA LEU A 25 0.87 5.34 -15.69
C LEU A 25 0.80 6.73 -15.04
N TYR A 26 1.91 7.20 -14.49
CA TYR A 26 2.00 8.54 -13.91
C TYR A 26 1.73 9.62 -14.97
N LYS A 27 2.40 9.58 -16.11
CA LYS A 27 2.20 10.52 -17.22
C LYS A 27 0.76 10.51 -17.74
N LYS A 28 0.16 9.33 -17.84
CA LYS A 28 -1.24 9.18 -18.23
C LYS A 28 -2.17 9.84 -17.22
N MET A 29 -2.01 9.60 -15.92
CA MET A 29 -2.82 10.25 -14.89
C MET A 29 -2.70 11.76 -14.93
N VAL A 30 -1.48 12.30 -15.08
CA VAL A 30 -1.22 13.73 -15.16
C VAL A 30 -1.87 14.35 -16.40
N SER A 31 -1.82 13.70 -17.56
CA SER A 31 -2.41 14.20 -18.81
C SER A 31 -3.95 14.31 -18.77
N GLU A 32 -4.59 13.57 -17.87
CA GLU A 32 -6.05 13.57 -17.69
C GLU A 32 -6.53 14.63 -16.67
N ILE A 33 -5.59 15.34 -16.00
CA ILE A 33 -5.91 16.42 -15.06
C ILE A 33 -6.15 17.71 -15.86
N VAL A 34 -7.41 18.08 -16.08
CA VAL A 34 -7.76 19.27 -16.88
C VAL A 34 -8.32 20.41 -16.03
N LYS A 35 -8.87 20.15 -14.87
CA LYS A 35 -9.50 21.15 -13.97
C LYS A 35 -9.39 20.75 -12.50
N VAL A 36 -9.54 21.73 -11.64
CA VAL A 36 -9.64 21.55 -10.19
C VAL A 36 -10.94 20.80 -9.86
N LYS A 37 -10.84 19.76 -9.00
CA LYS A 37 -11.98 18.95 -8.56
C LYS A 37 -11.72 18.32 -7.20
N SER A 38 -12.76 17.74 -6.61
CA SER A 38 -12.63 16.90 -5.41
C SER A 38 -11.62 15.76 -5.64
N PRO A 39 -10.97 15.25 -4.59
CA PRO A 39 -10.04 14.14 -4.69
C PRO A 39 -10.65 12.96 -5.44
N GLU A 40 -9.89 12.41 -6.37
CA GLU A 40 -10.33 11.29 -7.21
C GLU A 40 -9.47 10.06 -6.96
N VAL A 41 -10.11 8.96 -6.63
CA VAL A 41 -9.45 7.66 -6.47
C VAL A 41 -9.38 6.95 -7.82
N ARG A 42 -8.16 6.54 -8.23
CA ARG A 42 -7.90 5.79 -9.47
C ARG A 42 -6.99 4.59 -9.18
N GLY A 43 -7.60 3.41 -9.07
CA GLY A 43 -6.87 2.21 -8.69
C GLY A 43 -6.20 2.39 -7.33
N ASN A 44 -4.87 2.25 -7.27
CA ASN A 44 -4.08 2.41 -6.06
C ASN A 44 -3.64 3.86 -5.78
N PHE A 45 -4.18 4.84 -6.49
CA PHE A 45 -3.78 6.24 -6.36
C PHE A 45 -4.95 7.15 -6.01
N VAL A 46 -4.65 8.22 -5.27
CA VAL A 46 -5.56 9.36 -5.08
C VAL A 46 -4.94 10.59 -5.71
N ILE A 47 -5.71 11.27 -6.55
CA ILE A 47 -5.31 12.51 -7.20
C ILE A 47 -5.98 13.67 -6.46
N PHE A 48 -5.19 14.54 -5.88
CA PHE A 48 -5.62 15.78 -5.24
C PHE A 48 -5.33 16.95 -6.18
N THR A 49 -6.24 17.92 -6.26
CA THR A 49 -6.06 19.11 -7.10
C THR A 49 -6.36 20.37 -6.32
N GLN A 50 -5.60 21.44 -6.62
CA GLN A 50 -5.78 22.77 -6.03
C GLN A 50 -5.67 23.83 -7.12
N ASP A 51 -6.23 25.02 -6.83
CA ASP A 51 -6.14 26.17 -7.72
C ASP A 51 -4.74 26.78 -7.69
N GLN A 52 -4.23 27.15 -8.84
CA GLN A 52 -2.92 27.78 -8.98
C GLN A 52 -2.88 29.24 -8.50
N SER A 53 -4.01 29.85 -8.16
CA SER A 53 -4.05 31.21 -7.59
C SER A 53 -3.28 31.32 -6.26
N PHE A 54 -3.07 30.19 -5.58
CA PHE A 54 -2.26 30.13 -4.37
C PHE A 54 -0.76 30.21 -4.70
N ARG A 55 -0.01 30.96 -3.90
CA ARG A 55 1.46 31.07 -4.03
C ARG A 55 2.14 29.75 -3.66
N HIS A 56 1.60 29.07 -2.66
CA HIS A 56 2.10 27.79 -2.19
C HIS A 56 0.92 26.92 -1.75
N ALA A 57 0.90 25.68 -2.22
CA ALA A 57 -0.02 24.67 -1.76
C ALA A 57 0.74 23.38 -1.40
N GLY A 58 0.43 22.82 -0.25
CA GLY A 58 0.96 21.57 0.23
C GLY A 58 -0.16 20.70 0.83
N ILE A 59 0.12 19.42 1.00
CA ILE A 59 -0.77 18.43 1.61
C ILE A 59 0.00 17.62 2.66
N ALA A 60 -0.64 17.33 3.77
CA ALA A 60 -0.07 16.49 4.83
C ALA A 60 -1.10 15.47 5.31
N PHE A 61 -0.64 14.29 5.64
CA PHE A 61 -1.47 13.13 5.93
C PHE A 61 -1.39 12.69 7.39
N GLU A 62 -2.50 12.15 7.91
CA GLU A 62 -2.57 11.62 9.27
C GLU A 62 -1.63 10.43 9.47
N PHE A 63 -1.49 9.53 8.49
CA PHE A 63 -0.60 8.37 8.58
C PHE A 63 0.90 8.73 8.66
N GLU A 64 1.25 10.01 8.43
CA GLU A 64 2.57 10.60 8.65
C GLU A 64 2.58 11.53 9.89
N ASP A 65 1.57 11.46 10.75
CA ASP A 65 1.38 12.36 11.89
C ASP A 65 1.40 13.86 11.51
N TYR A 66 1.04 14.18 10.25
CA TYR A 66 1.13 15.55 9.66
C TYR A 66 2.53 16.18 9.70
N LYS A 67 3.58 15.36 9.88
CA LYS A 67 4.97 15.86 10.01
C LYS A 67 5.58 16.27 8.67
N THR A 68 5.13 15.64 7.58
CA THR A 68 5.62 15.91 6.23
C THR A 68 4.56 16.69 5.44
N VAL A 69 4.97 17.84 4.90
CA VAL A 69 4.14 18.60 3.95
C VAL A 69 4.64 18.34 2.55
N HIS A 70 3.84 17.63 1.77
CA HIS A 70 4.12 17.33 0.35
C HIS A 70 3.65 18.50 -0.50
N ASN A 71 4.52 18.98 -1.39
CA ASN A 71 4.19 20.12 -2.27
C ASN A 71 3.33 19.67 -3.45
N PHE A 72 2.30 20.45 -3.77
CA PHE A 72 1.61 20.32 -5.04
C PHE A 72 2.52 20.72 -6.20
N THR A 73 2.38 20.01 -7.31
CA THR A 73 3.11 20.27 -8.57
C THR A 73 2.15 20.87 -9.60
N ARG A 74 2.64 21.77 -10.44
CA ARG A 74 1.86 22.34 -11.53
C ARG A 74 1.66 21.32 -12.65
N VAL A 75 0.43 21.18 -13.17
CA VAL A 75 0.19 20.40 -14.38
C VAL A 75 0.96 21.01 -15.54
N PRO A 76 1.79 20.23 -16.26
CA PRO A 76 2.50 20.72 -17.43
C PRO A 76 1.52 21.21 -18.49
N THR A 77 1.62 22.47 -18.86
CA THR A 77 0.76 23.06 -19.90
C THR A 77 1.23 22.59 -21.27
N ASN A 78 0.43 21.78 -21.94
CA ASN A 78 0.64 21.45 -23.34
C ASN A 78 -0.27 22.36 -24.19
N ARG A 79 0.22 22.83 -25.35
CA ARG A 79 -0.56 23.72 -26.23
C ARG A 79 -1.85 23.10 -26.78
N GLU A 80 -1.92 21.78 -26.77
CA GLU A 80 -3.06 21.01 -27.29
C GLU A 80 -4.18 20.78 -26.27
N THR A 81 -3.86 20.83 -24.98
CA THR A 81 -4.83 20.68 -23.86
C THR A 81 -4.58 21.79 -22.86
N PRO A 82 -5.30 22.95 -22.96
CA PRO A 82 -5.20 23.98 -21.94
C PRO A 82 -5.74 23.44 -20.61
N SER A 83 -4.85 23.04 -19.71
CA SER A 83 -5.21 22.79 -18.32
C SER A 83 -5.42 24.15 -17.65
N GLU A 84 -6.59 24.38 -17.09
CA GLU A 84 -6.85 25.54 -16.26
C GLU A 84 -5.92 25.46 -15.05
N ASN A 85 -4.86 26.25 -15.01
CA ASN A 85 -4.02 26.56 -13.84
C ASN A 85 -4.17 25.59 -12.64
N VAL A 86 -3.94 24.29 -12.84
CA VAL A 86 -4.17 23.27 -11.83
C VAL A 86 -2.87 22.86 -11.16
N LEU A 87 -2.87 22.85 -9.84
CA LEU A 87 -1.86 22.20 -9.02
C LEU A 87 -2.37 20.80 -8.65
N PHE A 88 -1.49 19.81 -8.65
CA PHE A 88 -1.86 18.42 -8.31
C PHE A 88 -0.84 17.76 -7.40
N TYR A 89 -1.31 16.75 -6.65
CA TYR A 89 -0.52 15.78 -5.94
C TYR A 89 -1.13 14.40 -6.13
N ILE A 90 -0.31 13.41 -6.46
CA ILE A 90 -0.73 12.02 -6.62
C ILE A 90 -0.14 11.23 -5.47
N LEU A 91 -1.01 10.66 -4.65
CA LEU A 91 -0.66 9.77 -3.54
C LEU A 91 -0.87 8.33 -3.97
N GLU A 92 0.14 7.49 -3.82
CA GLU A 92 -0.06 6.04 -3.80
C GLU A 92 -0.70 5.66 -2.46
N ILE A 93 -1.84 4.95 -2.52
CA ILE A 93 -2.60 4.59 -1.32
C ILE A 93 -1.75 3.64 -0.47
N PRO A 94 -1.44 3.99 0.79
CA PRO A 94 -0.71 3.10 1.67
C PRO A 94 -1.42 1.75 1.83
N PRO A 95 -0.69 0.64 1.97
CA PRO A 95 -1.29 -0.66 2.23
C PRO A 95 -2.25 -0.62 3.43
N ASP A 96 -3.31 -1.41 3.37
CA ASP A 96 -4.33 -1.54 4.43
C ASP A 96 -5.09 -0.24 4.80
N THR A 97 -5.01 0.80 3.96
CA THR A 97 -5.68 2.08 4.18
C THR A 97 -7.08 2.07 3.56
N THR A 98 -8.11 2.27 4.38
CA THR A 98 -9.52 2.33 3.95
C THR A 98 -10.05 3.75 3.85
N GLU A 99 -9.39 4.69 4.49
CA GLU A 99 -9.70 6.11 4.52
C GLU A 99 -8.40 6.90 4.68
N ILE A 100 -8.23 7.94 3.89
CA ILE A 100 -7.09 8.85 3.97
C ILE A 100 -7.59 10.14 4.59
N ASN A 101 -7.07 10.45 5.78
CA ASN A 101 -7.30 11.70 6.48
C ASN A 101 -6.14 12.64 6.19
N TYR A 102 -6.44 13.88 5.81
CA TYR A 102 -5.44 14.85 5.39
C TYR A 102 -5.85 16.30 5.64
N ARG A 103 -4.86 17.17 5.64
CA ARG A 103 -5.04 18.61 5.66
C ARG A 103 -4.21 19.26 4.55
N VAL A 104 -4.63 20.40 4.07
CA VAL A 104 -3.85 21.18 3.10
C VAL A 104 -3.23 22.39 3.78
N VAL A 105 -2.08 22.82 3.25
CA VAL A 105 -1.38 24.03 3.68
C VAL A 105 -1.40 24.98 2.49
N ILE A 106 -2.19 26.05 2.61
CA ILE A 106 -2.38 27.04 1.56
C ILE A 106 -1.78 28.35 2.05
N ASP A 107 -0.75 28.84 1.38
CA ASP A 107 -0.02 30.07 1.72
C ASP A 107 0.42 30.11 3.21
N GLY A 108 0.82 28.96 3.73
CA GLY A 108 1.26 28.78 5.12
C GLY A 108 0.13 28.51 6.12
N LEU A 109 -1.13 28.54 5.71
CA LEU A 109 -2.27 28.27 6.59
C LEU A 109 -2.72 26.82 6.48
N TRP A 110 -2.78 26.13 7.61
CA TRP A 110 -3.31 24.79 7.71
C TRP A 110 -4.84 24.81 7.71
N THR A 111 -5.44 24.18 6.70
CA THR A 111 -6.89 24.17 6.54
C THR A 111 -7.39 22.79 6.04
N LYS A 112 -8.70 22.58 6.12
CA LYS A 112 -9.33 21.51 5.35
C LYS A 112 -9.19 21.80 3.86
N ASP A 113 -9.27 20.77 3.04
CA ASP A 113 -9.26 20.92 1.58
C ASP A 113 -10.54 21.65 1.10
N PRO A 114 -10.42 22.84 0.49
CA PRO A 114 -11.58 23.56 -0.02
C PRO A 114 -12.28 22.82 -1.18
N GLN A 115 -11.58 21.91 -1.87
CA GLN A 115 -12.13 21.12 -2.98
C GLN A 115 -12.86 19.86 -2.50
N ASN A 116 -12.77 19.52 -1.21
CA ASN A 116 -13.38 18.31 -0.65
C ASN A 116 -14.48 18.64 0.36
N ALA A 117 -15.71 18.22 0.04
CA ALA A 117 -16.83 18.36 0.96
C ALA A 117 -16.76 17.34 2.13
N GLU A 118 -16.11 16.19 1.90
CA GLU A 118 -15.98 15.14 2.91
C GLU A 118 -14.93 15.51 3.96
N CYS A 119 -15.38 15.90 5.14
CA CYS A 119 -14.53 16.30 6.26
C CYS A 119 -15.21 15.98 7.58
N PHE A 120 -14.43 15.98 8.66
CA PHE A 120 -14.91 15.84 10.04
C PHE A 120 -14.12 16.75 10.98
N PHE A 121 -14.69 17.03 12.14
CA PHE A 121 -13.98 17.76 13.19
C PHE A 121 -13.26 16.77 14.09
N ASP A 122 -11.92 16.88 14.15
CA ASP A 122 -11.11 16.11 15.07
C ASP A 122 -11.05 16.82 16.41
N TYR A 123 -11.72 16.26 17.41
CA TYR A 123 -11.74 16.84 18.77
C TYR A 123 -10.40 16.75 19.49
N THR A 124 -9.53 15.82 19.11
CA THR A 124 -8.20 15.66 19.72
C THR A 124 -7.27 16.76 19.24
N LEU A 125 -7.30 17.06 17.96
CA LEU A 125 -6.50 18.11 17.34
C LEU A 125 -7.18 19.48 17.39
N GLY A 126 -8.49 19.54 17.65
CA GLY A 126 -9.27 20.77 17.66
C GLY A 126 -9.42 21.41 16.26
N VAL A 127 -9.37 20.63 15.17
CA VAL A 127 -9.36 21.12 13.80
C VAL A 127 -10.27 20.29 12.89
N THR A 128 -10.65 20.87 11.75
CA THR A 128 -11.34 20.12 10.70
C THR A 128 -10.34 19.43 9.80
N VAL A 129 -10.58 18.15 9.55
CA VAL A 129 -9.76 17.26 8.74
C VAL A 129 -10.57 16.81 7.53
N SER A 130 -9.99 16.85 6.34
CA SER A 130 -10.59 16.30 5.12
C SER A 130 -10.30 14.81 5.01
N LYS A 131 -11.20 14.07 4.38
CA LYS A 131 -11.06 12.62 4.23
C LYS A 131 -11.43 12.13 2.84
N VAL A 132 -10.78 11.06 2.42
CA VAL A 132 -11.10 10.32 1.18
C VAL A 132 -11.24 8.86 1.53
N LYS A 133 -12.38 8.28 1.17
CA LYS A 133 -12.56 6.83 1.25
C LYS A 133 -11.82 6.19 0.07
N THR A 134 -10.94 5.27 0.38
CA THR A 134 -10.28 4.46 -0.63
C THR A 134 -11.11 3.23 -0.92
N PRO A 135 -11.20 2.76 -2.18
CA PRO A 135 -11.73 1.44 -2.43
C PRO A 135 -10.89 0.46 -1.61
N LEU A 136 -11.55 -0.47 -0.95
CA LEU A 136 -10.93 -1.52 -0.16
C LEU A 136 -10.06 -2.42 -1.05
N THR A 137 -8.96 -1.91 -1.53
CA THR A 137 -7.80 -2.73 -1.83
C THR A 137 -6.99 -2.83 -0.54
N ARG A 138 -7.60 -3.42 0.50
CA ARG A 138 -6.78 -4.05 1.50
C ARG A 138 -6.01 -5.10 0.72
N LEU A 139 -4.77 -4.81 0.41
CA LEU A 139 -3.83 -5.83 -0.04
C LEU A 139 -3.56 -6.74 1.17
N TYR A 140 -4.58 -7.53 1.50
CA TYR A 140 -4.38 -8.63 2.42
C TYR A 140 -3.39 -9.55 1.75
N ARG A 141 -2.25 -9.68 2.37
CA ARG A 141 -1.18 -10.54 1.90
C ARG A 141 -0.69 -11.40 3.05
N THR A 142 -0.15 -12.51 2.69
CA THR A 142 0.64 -13.31 3.62
C THR A 142 1.81 -12.48 4.13
N LYS A 143 1.94 -12.37 5.46
CA LYS A 143 2.97 -11.56 6.13
C LYS A 143 3.47 -12.21 7.41
N ILE A 144 4.66 -11.82 7.81
CA ILE A 144 5.23 -12.16 9.10
C ILE A 144 4.81 -11.07 10.09
N LEU A 145 4.25 -11.47 11.21
CA LEU A 145 3.84 -10.58 12.30
C LEU A 145 5.04 -10.25 13.21
N GLU A 146 4.94 -9.18 13.99
CA GLU A 146 5.99 -8.75 14.94
C GLU A 146 6.39 -9.82 15.95
N ASN A 147 5.46 -10.70 16.30
CA ASN A 147 5.70 -11.85 17.20
C ASN A 147 6.37 -13.06 16.52
N GLY A 148 6.76 -12.95 15.25
CA GLY A 148 7.37 -14.01 14.46
C GLY A 148 6.38 -15.05 13.90
N TYR A 149 5.08 -14.89 14.14
CA TYR A 149 4.07 -15.73 13.50
C TYR A 149 3.86 -15.35 12.05
N VAL A 150 3.49 -16.31 11.22
CA VAL A 150 3.11 -16.05 9.82
C VAL A 150 1.59 -16.01 9.71
N GLN A 151 1.05 -14.90 9.26
CA GLN A 151 -0.36 -14.76 8.90
C GLN A 151 -0.52 -15.00 7.41
N PHE A 152 -1.10 -16.14 7.07
CA PHE A 152 -1.48 -16.48 5.70
C PHE A 152 -2.82 -15.84 5.35
N TYR A 153 -2.93 -15.36 4.13
CA TYR A 153 -4.13 -14.76 3.58
C TYR A 153 -4.44 -15.33 2.19
N PHE A 154 -5.71 -15.62 1.95
CA PHE A 154 -6.18 -16.04 0.64
C PHE A 154 -7.59 -15.51 0.36
N GLN A 155 -7.85 -15.12 -0.88
CA GLN A 155 -9.16 -14.69 -1.33
C GLN A 155 -9.80 -15.78 -2.20
N ALA A 156 -11.01 -16.19 -1.86
CA ALA A 156 -11.81 -17.16 -2.60
C ALA A 156 -13.28 -16.77 -2.59
N ALA A 157 -14.13 -17.54 -3.25
CA ALA A 157 -15.57 -17.36 -3.11
C ALA A 157 -16.03 -17.64 -1.67
N THR A 158 -17.06 -16.92 -1.23
CA THR A 158 -17.66 -17.07 0.11
C THR A 158 -18.10 -18.50 0.40
N ASN A 159 -18.01 -18.90 1.64
CA ASN A 159 -18.43 -20.23 2.13
C ASN A 159 -17.71 -21.41 1.44
N LYS A 160 -16.44 -21.23 1.14
CA LYS A 160 -15.57 -22.32 0.66
C LYS A 160 -14.69 -22.84 1.79
N THR A 161 -14.40 -24.12 1.75
CA THR A 161 -13.34 -24.71 2.58
C THR A 161 -12.01 -24.39 1.90
N VAL A 162 -11.24 -23.49 2.51
CA VAL A 162 -9.89 -23.13 2.06
C VAL A 162 -8.90 -23.75 3.04
N ARG A 163 -7.89 -24.43 2.51
CA ARG A 163 -6.86 -25.10 3.29
C ARG A 163 -5.48 -24.63 2.90
N LEU A 164 -4.54 -24.76 3.83
CA LEU A 164 -3.15 -24.41 3.65
C LEU A 164 -2.27 -25.65 3.81
N ALA A 165 -1.38 -25.87 2.86
CA ALA A 165 -0.32 -26.86 3.00
C ALA A 165 1.02 -26.31 2.52
N GLY A 166 2.09 -26.87 3.04
CA GLY A 166 3.44 -26.48 2.70
C GLY A 166 4.48 -27.45 3.23
N SER A 167 5.74 -27.11 3.01
CA SER A 167 6.86 -27.92 3.51
C SER A 167 6.87 -28.05 5.04
N PHE A 168 6.22 -27.15 5.76
CA PHE A 168 6.08 -27.16 7.22
C PHE A 168 5.11 -28.23 7.76
N ASN A 169 4.25 -28.79 6.93
CA ASN A 169 3.29 -29.85 7.33
C ASN A 169 3.30 -31.03 6.34
N ASN A 170 4.44 -31.30 5.69
CA ASN A 170 4.59 -32.35 4.68
C ASN A 170 3.55 -32.30 3.55
N TRP A 171 3.09 -31.12 3.23
CA TRP A 171 2.08 -30.89 2.17
C TRP A 171 0.72 -31.56 2.43
N ASP A 172 0.36 -31.79 3.71
CA ASP A 172 -0.97 -32.30 4.08
C ASP A 172 -2.01 -31.15 4.13
N PRO A 173 -2.93 -31.06 3.15
CA PRO A 173 -3.91 -29.99 3.11
C PRO A 173 -5.04 -30.19 4.15
N PHE A 174 -5.14 -31.35 4.79
CA PHE A 174 -6.18 -31.62 5.78
C PHE A 174 -5.79 -31.18 7.19
N MET A 175 -4.53 -30.83 7.41
CA MET A 175 -4.04 -30.39 8.72
C MET A 175 -4.49 -28.98 9.07
N TYR A 176 -4.55 -28.08 8.09
CA TYR A 176 -4.83 -26.66 8.33
C TYR A 176 -5.97 -26.15 7.46
N GLU A 177 -7.08 -25.79 8.10
CA GLU A 177 -8.21 -25.11 7.48
C GLU A 177 -8.18 -23.62 7.85
N MET A 178 -8.34 -22.75 6.84
CA MET A 178 -8.34 -21.31 7.02
C MET A 178 -9.73 -20.82 7.45
N GLN A 179 -9.78 -19.79 8.26
CA GLN A 179 -11.02 -19.19 8.75
C GLN A 179 -11.48 -18.05 7.82
N GLU A 180 -12.73 -18.08 7.43
CA GLU A 180 -13.36 -16.97 6.73
C GLU A 180 -13.77 -15.90 7.76
N LEU A 181 -12.97 -14.82 7.86
CA LEU A 181 -13.26 -13.71 8.79
C LEU A 181 -14.17 -12.65 8.17
N ARG A 182 -14.19 -12.58 6.85
CA ARG A 182 -15.08 -11.71 6.05
C ARG A 182 -15.44 -12.46 4.78
N SER A 183 -16.50 -12.05 4.13
CA SER A 183 -16.99 -12.65 2.89
C SER A 183 -15.88 -12.81 1.85
N GLY A 184 -15.46 -14.05 1.61
CA GLY A 184 -14.40 -14.41 0.66
C GLY A 184 -12.97 -14.18 1.13
N GLU A 185 -12.73 -13.74 2.37
CA GLU A 185 -11.41 -13.47 2.94
C GLU A 185 -11.04 -14.51 3.99
N TYR A 186 -10.02 -15.30 3.67
CA TYR A 186 -9.58 -16.43 4.48
C TYR A 186 -8.23 -16.16 5.12
N TYR A 187 -8.11 -16.46 6.41
CA TYR A 187 -6.93 -16.23 7.23
C TYR A 187 -6.53 -17.47 8.02
N LEU A 188 -5.24 -17.62 8.21
CA LEU A 188 -4.66 -18.58 9.14
C LEU A 188 -3.34 -18.03 9.68
N THR A 189 -3.15 -18.09 10.99
CA THR A 189 -1.89 -17.66 11.61
C THR A 189 -1.19 -18.87 12.23
N LEU A 190 0.05 -19.11 11.84
CA LEU A 190 0.87 -20.23 12.32
C LEU A 190 2.20 -19.76 12.88
N PRO A 191 2.70 -20.37 13.96
CA PRO A 191 4.06 -20.23 14.41
C PRO A 191 4.97 -21.09 13.51
N LEU A 192 5.69 -20.47 12.60
CA LEU A 192 6.68 -21.18 11.80
C LEU A 192 8.10 -20.92 12.34
N PRO A 193 8.93 -21.98 12.45
CA PRO A 193 10.35 -21.80 12.76
C PRO A 193 11.07 -20.93 11.73
N LYS A 194 12.20 -20.35 12.14
CA LYS A 194 13.09 -19.62 11.23
C LYS A 194 13.51 -20.50 10.05
N GLY A 195 13.49 -19.92 8.86
CA GLY A 195 13.87 -20.61 7.63
C GLY A 195 12.95 -20.31 6.44
N GLU A 196 13.28 -20.94 5.33
CA GLU A 196 12.52 -20.84 4.09
C GLU A 196 11.46 -21.94 4.04
N TRP A 197 10.20 -21.54 3.80
CA TRP A 197 9.06 -22.43 3.72
C TRP A 197 8.32 -22.25 2.40
N THR A 198 8.00 -23.37 1.76
CA THR A 198 7.15 -23.37 0.56
C THR A 198 5.72 -23.73 0.94
N TYR A 199 4.73 -23.05 0.32
CA TYR A 199 3.33 -23.25 0.64
C TYR A 199 2.40 -23.02 -0.55
N ALA A 200 1.17 -23.53 -0.43
CA ALA A 200 0.08 -23.28 -1.35
C ALA A 200 -1.26 -23.36 -0.63
N PHE A 201 -2.26 -22.71 -1.22
CA PHE A 201 -3.66 -22.78 -0.78
C PHE A 201 -4.40 -23.86 -1.58
N PHE A 202 -5.43 -24.43 -0.97
CA PHE A 202 -6.26 -25.47 -1.58
C PHE A 202 -7.73 -25.10 -1.42
N VAL A 203 -8.46 -25.11 -2.54
CA VAL A 203 -9.93 -25.01 -2.54
C VAL A 203 -10.46 -26.29 -3.21
N GLY A 204 -11.06 -27.16 -2.41
CA GLY A 204 -11.32 -28.53 -2.82
C GLY A 204 -10.02 -29.28 -3.15
N SER A 205 -9.91 -29.83 -4.36
CA SER A 205 -8.69 -30.48 -4.85
C SER A 205 -7.74 -29.58 -5.64
N THR A 206 -8.11 -28.32 -5.86
CA THR A 206 -7.34 -27.38 -6.69
C THR A 206 -6.33 -26.64 -5.81
N GLN A 207 -5.06 -26.68 -6.26
CA GLN A 207 -3.96 -25.94 -5.63
C GLN A 207 -3.81 -24.56 -6.26
N TYR A 208 -3.59 -23.55 -5.40
CA TYR A 208 -3.35 -22.16 -5.78
C TYR A 208 -2.06 -21.66 -5.11
N LYS A 209 -1.19 -21.03 -5.90
CA LYS A 209 -0.12 -20.22 -5.33
C LYS A 209 -0.71 -18.97 -4.66
N ASP A 210 0.04 -18.35 -3.77
CA ASP A 210 -0.33 -17.06 -3.21
C ASP A 210 -0.20 -15.97 -4.29
N PRO A 211 -1.31 -15.34 -4.72
CA PRO A 211 -1.25 -14.31 -5.75
C PRO A 211 -0.58 -13.02 -5.25
N THR A 212 -0.46 -12.86 -3.93
CA THR A 212 0.11 -11.67 -3.28
C THR A 212 1.61 -11.82 -2.99
N ASN A 213 2.18 -13.02 -3.21
CA ASN A 213 3.59 -13.31 -2.98
C ASN A 213 4.34 -13.52 -4.31
N PRO A 214 5.29 -12.62 -4.67
CA PRO A 214 6.04 -12.75 -5.91
C PRO A 214 7.05 -13.90 -5.89
N LYS A 215 7.49 -14.36 -4.69
CA LYS A 215 8.44 -15.47 -4.58
C LYS A 215 7.73 -16.80 -4.80
N THR A 216 8.09 -17.48 -5.87
CA THR A 216 7.49 -18.79 -6.23
C THR A 216 8.56 -19.80 -6.63
N VAL A 217 8.26 -21.07 -6.41
CA VAL A 217 9.07 -22.22 -6.86
C VAL A 217 8.19 -23.20 -7.62
N PHE A 218 8.80 -23.94 -8.54
CA PHE A 218 8.16 -25.07 -9.19
C PHE A 218 8.45 -26.34 -8.42
N SER A 219 7.41 -27.07 -8.06
CA SER A 219 7.57 -28.41 -7.51
C SER A 219 7.88 -29.43 -8.61
N LYS A 220 8.37 -30.61 -8.22
CA LYS A 220 8.75 -31.68 -9.16
C LYS A 220 7.58 -32.19 -10.03
N ASP A 221 6.36 -32.02 -9.55
CA ASP A 221 5.09 -32.38 -10.21
C ASP A 221 4.55 -31.21 -11.09
N GLY A 222 5.36 -30.19 -11.36
CA GLY A 222 5.01 -29.09 -12.28
C GLY A 222 4.05 -28.06 -11.70
N LYS A 223 3.70 -28.16 -10.41
CA LYS A 223 2.86 -27.19 -9.72
C LYS A 223 3.69 -26.05 -9.16
N THR A 224 3.10 -24.86 -9.09
CA THR A 224 3.74 -23.69 -8.50
C THR A 224 3.35 -23.55 -7.04
N ALA A 225 4.33 -23.30 -6.18
CA ALA A 225 4.16 -22.97 -4.77
C ALA A 225 4.77 -21.60 -4.47
N SER A 226 4.27 -20.92 -3.45
CA SER A 226 4.83 -19.67 -2.94
C SER A 226 5.90 -19.92 -1.89
N VAL A 227 6.81 -18.98 -1.70
CA VAL A 227 7.93 -19.10 -0.74
C VAL A 227 7.84 -17.98 0.29
N ILE A 228 8.02 -18.32 1.57
CA ILE A 228 8.15 -17.33 2.65
C ILE A 228 9.42 -17.59 3.47
N ASP A 229 10.18 -16.53 3.74
CA ASP A 229 11.38 -16.56 4.57
C ASP A 229 11.05 -16.02 5.95
N VAL A 230 11.09 -16.86 6.97
CA VAL A 230 10.90 -16.47 8.37
C VAL A 230 12.27 -16.14 8.97
N PRO A 231 12.51 -14.89 9.44
CA PRO A 231 13.81 -14.40 9.91
C PRO A 231 14.29 -15.00 11.24
#